data_35e98b952010d7fa9e47ce96b55b0d9a
#
_entry.id   35e98b952010d7fa9e47ce96b55b0d9a
#
_cell.length_a   1.000
_cell.length_b   1.000
_cell.length_c   1.000
_cell.angle_alpha   90.00
_cell.angle_beta   90.00
_cell.angle_gamma   90.00
#
_symmetry.space_group_name_H-M   'P 1'
#
loop_
_entity.id
_entity.type
_entity.pdbx_description
1 polymer ?
#
loop_
_entity_poly.entity_id
_entity_poly.type
_entity_poly.pdbx_seq_one_letter_code
_entity_poly.pdbx_strand_id
1 'polypeptide(L)'
;VGMIHLDIVNPPQGFTDPNANKIGIVDVLKFGNFKAIFTADVENAVSDKLALLPEVRNVNYLKVNHHGSKNGHSENLLKALSPQVAVISVGRNNTYGHPHKEILEMLKKYNIKTYRTDLDGEVEVITNGKDIWREK
;
A
#
# COMPACT_ATOMS: atom_id res chain seq x y z
N VAL A 1 -1.50 19.85 17.94
CA VAL A 1 -1.75 19.00 16.76
C VAL A 1 -0.39 18.62 16.21
N GLY A 2 -0.10 17.31 16.09
CA GLY A 2 1.19 16.81 15.59
C GLY A 2 1.43 17.20 14.12
N MET A 3 2.69 17.32 13.72
CA MET A 3 3.05 17.54 12.31
C MET A 3 2.84 16.26 11.52
N ILE A 4 2.33 16.41 10.28
CA ILE A 4 2.27 15.37 9.28
C ILE A 4 3.53 15.49 8.42
N HIS A 5 4.23 14.37 8.24
CA HIS A 5 5.37 14.25 7.32
C HIS A 5 5.01 13.31 6.17
N LEU A 6 5.44 13.65 4.98
CA LEU A 6 5.27 12.86 3.77
C LEU A 6 6.64 12.66 3.13
N ASP A 7 7.11 11.42 3.10
CA ASP A 7 8.40 11.04 2.52
C ASP A 7 8.17 10.30 1.20
N ILE A 8 8.64 10.82 0.09
CA ILE A 8 8.63 10.13 -1.20
C ILE A 8 9.80 9.14 -1.22
N VAL A 9 9.49 7.85 -1.31
CA VAL A 9 10.46 6.74 -1.28
C VAL A 9 10.68 6.07 -2.63
N ASN A 10 9.83 6.39 -3.62
CA ASN A 10 10.00 6.04 -5.04
C ASN A 10 9.35 7.11 -5.91
N PRO A 11 9.89 7.47 -7.08
CA PRO A 11 11.21 7.07 -7.57
C PRO A 11 12.34 7.80 -6.81
N PRO A 12 13.56 7.26 -6.82
CA PRO A 12 14.73 8.00 -6.35
C PRO A 12 14.92 9.28 -7.16
N GLN A 13 15.45 10.33 -6.54
CA GLN A 13 15.68 11.60 -7.21
C GLN A 13 16.51 11.42 -8.49
N GLY A 14 16.02 11.99 -9.59
CA GLY A 14 16.67 11.89 -10.91
C GLY A 14 16.51 10.55 -11.63
N PHE A 15 15.78 9.58 -11.04
CA PHE A 15 15.50 8.31 -11.71
C PHE A 15 14.41 8.50 -12.77
N THR A 16 14.67 7.97 -13.97
CA THR A 16 13.71 7.94 -15.09
C THR A 16 13.65 6.53 -15.67
N ASP A 17 12.47 6.09 -16.07
CA ASP A 17 12.25 4.80 -16.74
C ASP A 17 11.05 4.95 -17.69
N PRO A 18 11.08 4.39 -18.90
CA PRO A 18 9.93 4.42 -19.81
C PRO A 18 8.72 3.65 -19.29
N ASN A 19 8.90 2.72 -18.36
CA ASN A 19 7.82 2.02 -17.70
C ASN A 19 7.28 2.86 -16.53
N ALA A 20 6.07 3.41 -16.70
CA ALA A 20 5.41 4.23 -15.68
C ALA A 20 5.26 3.53 -14.32
N ASN A 21 5.11 2.19 -14.30
CA ASN A 21 4.98 1.42 -13.07
C ASN A 21 6.30 1.33 -12.27
N LYS A 22 7.44 1.66 -12.87
CA LYS A 22 8.70 1.78 -12.14
C LYS A 22 8.93 3.16 -11.53
N ILE A 23 8.32 4.19 -12.10
CA ILE A 23 8.41 5.57 -11.62
C ILE A 23 7.16 6.01 -10.85
N GLY A 24 6.26 5.09 -10.55
CA GLY A 24 5.09 5.35 -9.69
C GLY A 24 5.52 5.97 -8.37
N ILE A 25 4.86 7.06 -7.98
CA ILE A 25 5.16 7.74 -6.71
C ILE A 25 4.70 6.87 -5.56
N VAL A 26 5.67 6.42 -4.75
CA VAL A 26 5.41 5.76 -3.47
C VAL A 26 5.77 6.72 -2.36
N ASP A 27 4.83 6.96 -1.48
CA ASP A 27 5.01 7.85 -0.36
C ASP A 27 4.64 7.20 0.98
N VAL A 28 5.32 7.64 2.04
CA VAL A 28 5.09 7.24 3.42
C VAL A 28 4.64 8.46 4.22
N LEU A 29 3.39 8.43 4.67
CA LEU A 29 2.81 9.44 5.54
C LEU A 29 3.07 9.03 7.00
N LYS A 30 3.56 9.98 7.80
CA LYS A 30 3.79 9.83 9.24
C LYS A 30 3.01 10.89 10.01
N PHE A 31 2.28 10.46 11.03
CA PHE A 31 1.56 11.34 11.95
C PHE A 31 1.61 10.75 13.36
N GLY A 32 2.36 11.34 14.25
CA GLY A 32 2.64 10.75 15.57
C GLY A 32 3.27 9.36 15.43
N ASN A 33 2.64 8.33 15.98
CA ASN A 33 3.05 6.94 15.84
C ASN A 33 2.39 6.22 14.65
N PHE A 34 1.45 6.88 13.98
CA PHE A 34 0.79 6.32 12.80
C PHE A 34 1.67 6.46 11.57
N LYS A 35 1.71 5.40 10.76
CA LYS A 35 2.41 5.36 9.49
C LYS A 35 1.54 4.73 8.42
N ALA A 36 1.37 5.40 7.29
CA ALA A 36 0.69 4.89 6.12
C ALA A 36 1.63 4.84 4.92
N ILE A 37 1.44 3.87 4.02
CA ILE A 37 2.14 3.82 2.74
C ILE A 37 1.15 3.76 1.58
N PHE A 38 1.41 4.58 0.57
CA PHE A 38 0.67 4.63 -0.69
C PHE A 38 1.60 4.22 -1.82
N THR A 39 1.28 3.13 -2.49
CA THR A 39 2.24 2.40 -3.32
C THR A 39 2.00 2.54 -4.82
N ALA A 40 1.09 3.43 -5.24
CA ALA A 40 0.74 3.63 -6.65
C ALA A 40 0.55 2.29 -7.41
N ASP A 41 1.00 2.23 -8.65
CA ASP A 41 0.94 1.03 -9.49
C ASP A 41 2.32 0.37 -9.69
N VAL A 42 3.22 0.54 -8.69
CA VAL A 42 4.56 -0.08 -8.78
C VAL A 42 4.46 -1.61 -8.83
N GLU A 43 5.42 -2.22 -9.52
CA GLU A 43 5.48 -3.66 -9.74
C GLU A 43 6.52 -4.35 -8.84
N ASN A 44 6.56 -5.68 -8.88
CA ASN A 44 7.38 -6.53 -7.99
C ASN A 44 8.84 -6.08 -7.89
N ALA A 45 9.48 -5.67 -9.00
CA ALA A 45 10.87 -5.23 -8.99
C ALA A 45 11.09 -3.96 -8.15
N VAL A 46 10.11 -3.05 -8.10
CA VAL A 46 10.14 -1.87 -7.22
C VAL A 46 9.77 -2.29 -5.79
N SER A 47 8.75 -3.14 -5.64
CA SER A 47 8.31 -3.67 -4.34
C SER A 47 9.45 -4.33 -3.58
N ASP A 48 10.28 -5.14 -4.23
CA ASP A 48 11.44 -5.78 -3.61
C ASP A 48 12.51 -4.77 -3.17
N LYS A 49 12.73 -3.70 -3.94
CA LYS A 49 13.64 -2.62 -3.53
C LYS A 49 13.09 -1.85 -2.34
N LEU A 50 11.80 -1.53 -2.34
CA LEU A 50 11.13 -0.87 -1.23
C LEU A 50 11.24 -1.67 0.07
N ALA A 51 11.14 -3.01 0.01
CA ALA A 51 11.25 -3.89 1.17
C ALA A 51 12.59 -3.74 1.93
N LEU A 52 13.63 -3.22 1.27
CA LEU A 52 14.95 -3.00 1.88
C LEU A 52 15.05 -1.67 2.62
N LEU A 53 14.13 -0.74 2.39
CA LEU A 53 14.16 0.60 2.97
C LEU A 53 13.64 0.57 4.42
N PRO A 54 14.38 1.14 5.38
CA PRO A 54 13.92 1.23 6.77
C PRO A 54 12.62 2.04 6.94
N GLU A 55 12.42 3.05 6.09
CA GLU A 55 11.29 3.98 6.14
C GLU A 55 9.95 3.29 5.96
N VAL A 56 9.92 2.21 5.17
CA VAL A 56 8.67 1.49 4.84
C VAL A 56 8.28 0.44 5.86
N ARG A 57 9.12 0.17 6.86
CA ARG A 57 8.87 -0.90 7.83
C ARG A 57 7.79 -0.54 8.84
N ASN A 58 6.99 -1.56 9.21
CA ASN A 58 5.98 -1.47 10.28
C ASN A 58 5.02 -0.30 10.09
N VAL A 59 4.18 -0.39 9.05
CA VAL A 59 3.13 0.60 8.78
C VAL A 59 1.81 0.16 9.42
N ASN A 60 0.93 1.12 9.71
CA ASN A 60 -0.42 0.82 10.17
C ASN A 60 -1.37 0.60 8.98
N TYR A 61 -1.17 1.34 7.89
CA TYR A 61 -2.02 1.36 6.73
C TYR A 61 -1.23 1.11 5.45
N LEU A 62 -1.77 0.26 4.58
CA LEU A 62 -1.26 -0.01 3.23
C LEU A 62 -2.35 0.24 2.19
N LYS A 63 -2.12 1.17 1.26
CA LYS A 63 -2.81 1.19 -0.03
C LYS A 63 -2.14 0.13 -0.92
N VAL A 64 -2.85 -0.95 -1.24
CA VAL A 64 -2.29 -2.08 -1.99
C VAL A 64 -1.90 -1.66 -3.41
N ASN A 65 -0.71 -2.06 -3.83
CA ASN A 65 -0.14 -1.75 -5.16
C ASN A 65 -1.05 -2.19 -6.30
N HIS A 66 -1.06 -1.42 -7.35
CA HIS A 66 -1.57 -1.78 -8.66
C HIS A 66 -2.93 -2.49 -8.58
N HIS A 67 -3.84 -1.94 -7.76
CA HIS A 67 -5.21 -2.42 -7.56
C HIS A 67 -5.31 -3.90 -7.14
N GLY A 68 -4.27 -4.44 -6.54
CA GLY A 68 -4.18 -5.86 -6.18
C GLY A 68 -3.78 -6.76 -7.36
N SER A 69 -3.03 -6.24 -8.33
CA SER A 69 -2.39 -7.04 -9.38
C SER A 69 -1.35 -7.99 -8.79
N LYS A 70 -1.32 -9.24 -9.24
CA LYS A 70 -0.28 -10.22 -8.87
C LYS A 70 1.14 -9.76 -9.20
N ASN A 71 1.29 -8.83 -10.14
CA ASN A 71 2.58 -8.25 -10.51
C ASN A 71 2.96 -7.04 -9.63
N GLY A 72 2.06 -6.56 -8.78
CA GLY A 72 2.26 -5.33 -8.02
C GLY A 72 2.95 -5.54 -6.68
N HIS A 73 2.70 -6.63 -5.98
CA HIS A 73 3.08 -6.75 -4.57
C HIS A 73 3.93 -7.99 -4.31
N SER A 74 5.16 -7.80 -3.83
CA SER A 74 6.00 -8.90 -3.40
C SER A 74 5.71 -9.31 -1.95
N GLU A 75 5.92 -10.59 -1.64
CA GLU A 75 5.81 -11.10 -0.26
C GLU A 75 6.86 -10.46 0.65
N ASN A 76 8.04 -10.12 0.11
CA ASN A 76 9.09 -9.44 0.87
C ASN A 76 8.64 -8.04 1.33
N LEU A 77 7.99 -7.28 0.43
CA LEU A 77 7.45 -5.98 0.80
C LEU A 77 6.36 -6.12 1.87
N LEU A 78 5.42 -7.07 1.71
CA LEU A 78 4.35 -7.25 2.69
C LEU A 78 4.88 -7.61 4.08
N LYS A 79 5.91 -8.47 4.15
CA LYS A 79 6.60 -8.79 5.42
C LYS A 79 7.27 -7.58 6.04
N ALA A 80 7.93 -6.75 5.24
CA ALA A 80 8.58 -5.54 5.73
C ALA A 80 7.58 -4.51 6.24
N LEU A 81 6.48 -4.30 5.50
CA LEU A 81 5.40 -3.39 5.86
C LEU A 81 4.64 -3.84 7.11
N SER A 82 4.33 -5.13 7.22
CA SER A 82 3.52 -5.72 8.31
C SER A 82 2.29 -4.87 8.67
N PRO A 83 1.42 -4.49 7.71
CA PRO A 83 0.36 -3.52 7.95
C PRO A 83 -0.77 -4.11 8.81
N GLN A 84 -1.43 -3.25 9.60
CA GLN A 84 -2.64 -3.63 10.34
C GLN A 84 -3.86 -3.66 9.40
N VAL A 85 -3.93 -2.69 8.49
CA VAL A 85 -5.02 -2.52 7.54
C VAL A 85 -4.46 -2.36 6.13
N ALA A 86 -5.07 -3.06 5.18
CA ALA A 86 -4.82 -2.90 3.75
C ALA A 86 -6.10 -2.48 3.03
N VAL A 87 -5.99 -1.53 2.12
CA VAL A 87 -7.10 -1.11 1.26
C VAL A 87 -6.74 -1.34 -0.20
N ILE A 88 -7.61 -2.06 -0.89
CA ILE A 88 -7.53 -2.29 -2.34
C ILE A 88 -8.53 -1.36 -3.01
N SER A 89 -8.02 -0.35 -3.70
CA SER A 89 -8.84 0.54 -4.53
C SER A 89 -9.03 -0.11 -5.91
N VAL A 90 -10.24 -0.57 -6.20
CA VAL A 90 -10.56 -1.31 -7.43
C VAL A 90 -12.01 -1.09 -7.82
N GLY A 91 -12.28 -1.01 -9.11
CA GLY A 91 -13.64 -0.84 -9.63
C GLY A 91 -14.43 -2.16 -9.61
N ARG A 92 -15.73 -2.08 -9.30
CA ARG A 92 -16.64 -3.24 -9.23
C ARG A 92 -16.69 -4.06 -10.53
N ASN A 93 -16.62 -3.38 -11.67
CA ASN A 93 -16.70 -4.00 -13.00
C ASN A 93 -15.37 -3.89 -13.75
N ASN A 94 -14.23 -3.97 -13.05
CA ASN A 94 -12.95 -3.91 -13.72
C ASN A 94 -12.74 -5.13 -14.63
N THR A 95 -12.14 -4.91 -15.78
CA THR A 95 -11.89 -5.95 -16.80
C THR A 95 -10.54 -6.64 -16.63
N TYR A 96 -9.71 -6.17 -15.69
CA TYR A 96 -8.36 -6.69 -15.43
C TYR A 96 -8.36 -7.91 -14.49
N GLY A 97 -9.51 -8.24 -13.90
CA GLY A 97 -9.62 -9.32 -12.91
C GLY A 97 -8.99 -8.99 -11.55
N HIS A 98 -8.76 -7.70 -11.27
CA HIS A 98 -8.24 -7.26 -9.97
C HIS A 98 -9.33 -7.23 -8.88
N PRO A 99 -8.98 -7.48 -7.61
CA PRO A 99 -7.68 -7.99 -7.15
C PRO A 99 -7.51 -9.46 -7.50
N HIS A 100 -6.30 -9.86 -7.86
CA HIS A 100 -5.97 -11.26 -8.11
C HIS A 100 -6.01 -12.10 -6.82
N LYS A 101 -6.37 -13.38 -6.99
CA LYS A 101 -6.54 -14.32 -5.88
C LYS A 101 -5.26 -14.44 -5.03
N GLU A 102 -4.10 -14.45 -5.68
CA GLU A 102 -2.79 -14.56 -5.05
C GLU A 102 -2.53 -13.44 -4.04
N ILE A 103 -2.96 -12.21 -4.35
CA ILE A 103 -2.83 -11.07 -3.44
C ILE A 103 -3.77 -11.22 -2.24
N LEU A 104 -5.01 -11.62 -2.48
CA LEU A 104 -5.97 -11.85 -1.40
C LEU A 104 -5.53 -12.96 -0.44
N GLU A 105 -4.98 -14.06 -0.99
CA GLU A 105 -4.44 -15.16 -0.20
C GLU A 105 -3.20 -14.74 0.60
N MET A 106 -2.33 -13.90 0.01
CA MET A 106 -1.17 -13.36 0.69
C MET A 106 -1.59 -12.45 1.86
N LEU A 107 -2.50 -11.51 1.66
CA LEU A 107 -3.03 -10.65 2.72
C LEU A 107 -3.67 -11.46 3.85
N LYS A 108 -4.45 -12.50 3.50
CA LYS A 108 -5.06 -13.41 4.47
C LYS A 108 -4.01 -14.22 5.25
N LYS A 109 -2.98 -14.74 4.58
CA LYS A 109 -1.87 -15.51 5.19
C LYS A 109 -1.20 -14.72 6.32
N TYR A 110 -1.09 -13.40 6.16
CA TYR A 110 -0.49 -12.50 7.17
C TYR A 110 -1.52 -11.88 8.12
N ASN A 111 -2.77 -12.35 8.12
CA ASN A 111 -3.87 -11.85 8.97
C ASN A 111 -4.10 -10.34 8.86
N ILE A 112 -3.89 -9.76 7.68
CA ILE A 112 -4.06 -8.33 7.44
C ILE A 112 -5.54 -8.04 7.22
N LYS A 113 -6.09 -7.10 7.99
CA LYS A 113 -7.46 -6.65 7.81
C LYS A 113 -7.60 -5.92 6.48
N THR A 114 -8.34 -6.49 5.55
CA THR A 114 -8.40 -6.01 4.16
C THR A 114 -9.79 -5.48 3.82
N TYR A 115 -9.82 -4.29 3.21
CA TYR A 115 -11.02 -3.68 2.63
C TYR A 115 -10.86 -3.51 1.12
N ARG A 116 -11.98 -3.55 0.38
CA ARG A 116 -12.01 -3.46 -1.08
C ARG A 116 -13.10 -2.51 -1.53
N THR A 117 -12.75 -1.50 -2.34
CA THR A 117 -13.73 -0.50 -2.77
C THR A 117 -14.82 -1.06 -3.69
N ASP A 118 -14.57 -2.18 -4.39
CA ASP A 118 -15.57 -2.85 -5.22
C ASP A 118 -16.65 -3.59 -4.41
N LEU A 119 -16.35 -3.97 -3.16
CA LEU A 119 -17.27 -4.66 -2.26
C LEU A 119 -17.78 -3.75 -1.15
N ASP A 120 -16.89 -2.99 -0.53
CA ASP A 120 -17.17 -2.17 0.64
C ASP A 120 -17.66 -0.75 0.29
N GLY A 121 -17.56 -0.34 -0.99
CA GLY A 121 -17.81 1.04 -1.40
C GLY A 121 -16.67 1.98 -0.97
N GLU A 122 -17.03 3.16 -0.48
CA GLU A 122 -16.06 4.09 0.10
C GLU A 122 -15.44 3.48 1.37
N VAL A 123 -14.11 3.62 1.48
CA VAL A 123 -13.37 3.15 2.64
C VAL A 123 -12.66 4.34 3.27
N GLU A 124 -13.21 4.83 4.36
CA GLU A 124 -12.62 5.88 5.17
C GLU A 124 -11.82 5.27 6.32
N VAL A 125 -10.57 5.64 6.44
CA VAL A 125 -9.68 5.22 7.53
C VAL A 125 -9.22 6.45 8.28
N ILE A 126 -9.49 6.47 9.58
CA ILE A 126 -9.23 7.60 10.47
C ILE A 126 -8.11 7.25 11.45
N THR A 127 -7.32 8.24 11.81
CA THR A 127 -6.29 8.11 12.85
C THR A 127 -6.20 9.37 13.70
N ASN A 128 -5.85 9.18 14.96
CA ASN A 128 -5.47 10.26 15.89
C ASN A 128 -3.94 10.38 16.05
N GLY A 129 -3.16 9.70 15.20
CA GLY A 129 -1.71 9.62 15.28
C GLY A 129 -1.18 8.48 16.16
N LYS A 130 -2.07 7.69 16.77
CA LYS A 130 -1.73 6.52 17.57
C LYS A 130 -2.57 5.31 17.17
N ASP A 131 -3.87 5.47 17.18
CA ASP A 131 -4.85 4.44 16.85
C ASP A 131 -5.37 4.62 15.43
N ILE A 132 -5.88 3.56 14.84
CA ILE A 132 -6.47 3.53 13.50
C ILE A 132 -7.83 2.83 13.56
N TRP A 133 -8.84 3.41 12.90
CA TRP A 133 -10.17 2.80 12.78
C TRP A 133 -10.80 3.13 11.44
N ARG A 134 -11.83 2.37 11.08
CA ARG A 134 -12.67 2.66 9.92
C ARG A 134 -14.00 3.21 10.42
N GLU A 135 -14.44 4.30 9.83
CA GLU A 135 -15.83 4.74 9.92
C GLU A 135 -16.70 3.95 8.93
N LYS A 136 -17.95 3.65 9.33
CA LYS A 136 -18.90 2.86 8.51
C LYS A 136 -19.71 3.77 7.62
#